data_a80d7f3e2f51adf120b24b6933fed029
#
_entry.id   a80d7f3e2f51adf120b24b6933fed029
#
_cell.length_a   1.000
_cell.length_b   1.000
_cell.length_c   1.000
_cell.angle_alpha   90.00
_cell.angle_beta   90.00
_cell.angle_gamma   90.00
#
_symmetry.space_group_name_H-M   'P 1'
#
loop_
_entity.id
_entity.type
_entity.pdbx_description
1 polymer ?
#
loop_
_entity_poly.entity_id
_entity_poly.type
_entity_poly.pdbx_seq_one_letter_code
_entity_poly.pdbx_strand_id
1 'polypeptide(L)'
;MKDRSKNSEVNDEEPATNESVEETLDIDNPEDLEDPIQENNEEKDEIEVTQNLNFNFVPYNESIVITGSQGSGKSYLANTLLQNLHGVNVFVWDFNHAFHDSRSVLVNHLDEMIEMFNEYKQGKFILQDFDKEEPQFRKFCKYAFSKGNCVVIIDEAHNYVTKQKILKEYNQLILSGRPRGISVISISTRPATLPNNVLTNAKHVFAFRLNIESDVKFLESWMGSEVWQLVAKNKRSKHQDMPEIPEHSFFYRNHDESIGQIGKV
;
A
#
# COMPACT_ATOMS: atom_id res chain seq x y z
N MET A 1 -32.91 -7.03 61.26
CA MET A 1 -33.61 -5.92 61.93
C MET A 1 -33.95 -4.90 60.82
N LYS A 2 -35.28 -4.79 60.61
CA LYS A 2 -36.03 -3.66 60.02
C LYS A 2 -35.67 -3.25 58.59
N ASP A 3 -36.38 -3.63 57.54
CA ASP A 3 -37.83 -3.53 57.25
C ASP A 3 -38.29 -2.10 56.90
N ARG A 4 -38.94 -2.02 55.74
CA ARG A 4 -40.00 -1.14 55.25
C ARG A 4 -39.65 -0.50 53.88
N SER A 5 -40.21 -0.99 52.79
CA SER A 5 -41.59 -1.10 52.27
C SER A 5 -42.25 0.27 51.92
N LYS A 6 -42.87 0.22 50.75
CA LYS A 6 -44.05 0.96 50.25
C LYS A 6 -43.73 2.17 49.36
N ASN A 7 -44.42 2.49 48.34
CA ASN A 7 -45.68 2.06 47.63
C ASN A 7 -45.64 2.73 46.27
N SER A 8 -45.99 2.08 45.20
CA SER A 8 -47.24 2.17 44.41
C SER A 8 -47.76 3.57 44.06
N GLU A 9 -47.88 3.85 42.77
CA GLU A 9 -49.12 4.30 42.19
C GLU A 9 -49.15 4.12 40.69
N VAL A 10 -50.15 3.42 40.26
CA VAL A 10 -50.65 3.16 38.91
C VAL A 10 -51.47 4.37 38.51
N ASN A 11 -51.39 4.84 37.29
CA ASN A 11 -52.48 5.52 36.61
C ASN A 11 -52.54 5.04 35.18
N ASP A 12 -53.61 4.30 34.96
CA ASP A 12 -54.24 4.01 33.68
C ASP A 12 -54.88 5.28 33.14
N GLU A 13 -54.71 5.58 31.86
CA GLU A 13 -55.73 6.23 31.03
C GLU A 13 -55.56 5.78 29.57
N GLU A 14 -56.54 5.02 29.10
CA GLU A 14 -56.88 4.72 27.73
C GLU A 14 -57.79 5.83 27.19
N PRO A 15 -58.30 5.70 25.95
CA PRO A 15 -57.70 6.12 24.67
C PRO A 15 -58.61 7.19 23.97
N ALA A 16 -58.08 7.89 23.04
CA ALA A 16 -58.93 8.72 22.15
C ALA A 16 -58.75 8.29 20.69
N THR A 17 -59.81 7.87 20.18
CA THR A 17 -60.14 7.48 18.82
C THR A 17 -60.18 8.65 17.82
N ASN A 18 -59.94 8.29 16.55
CA ASN A 18 -60.48 8.83 15.29
C ASN A 18 -59.77 10.07 14.71
N GLU A 19 -59.52 10.16 13.45
CA GLU A 19 -60.37 9.94 12.28
C GLU A 19 -59.51 9.75 11.02
N SER A 20 -59.94 8.83 10.20
CA SER A 20 -59.52 8.61 8.83
C SER A 20 -59.93 9.81 7.94
N VAL A 21 -58.93 10.37 7.27
CA VAL A 21 -59.19 11.18 6.06
C VAL A 21 -58.49 10.49 4.92
N GLU A 22 -59.23 9.81 4.10
CA GLU A 22 -58.87 9.40 2.76
C GLU A 22 -58.79 10.65 1.88
N GLU A 23 -57.63 11.14 1.59
CA GLU A 23 -57.40 12.00 0.43
C GLU A 23 -56.99 11.12 -0.75
N THR A 24 -57.94 10.96 -1.65
CA THR A 24 -57.72 10.44 -3.00
C THR A 24 -56.88 11.43 -3.78
N LEU A 25 -55.63 11.09 -4.03
CA LEU A 25 -54.80 11.79 -4.99
C LEU A 25 -55.13 11.28 -6.39
N ASP A 26 -55.71 12.16 -7.19
CA ASP A 26 -55.90 12.00 -8.62
C ASP A 26 -54.51 11.89 -9.31
N ILE A 27 -54.23 10.73 -9.85
CA ILE A 27 -53.05 10.47 -10.69
C ILE A 27 -53.49 10.68 -12.14
N ASP A 28 -53.38 11.91 -12.61
CA ASP A 28 -53.43 12.21 -14.04
C ASP A 28 -52.54 13.43 -14.35
N ASN A 29 -51.25 13.19 -14.44
CA ASN A 29 -50.38 13.97 -15.33
C ASN A 29 -49.06 13.23 -15.59
N PRO A 30 -48.80 12.67 -16.79
CA PRO A 30 -47.59 11.93 -17.11
C PRO A 30 -46.44 12.81 -17.59
N GLU A 31 -46.44 14.13 -17.36
CA GLU A 31 -45.42 15.05 -17.91
C GLU A 31 -44.37 15.56 -16.90
N ASP A 32 -44.37 15.14 -15.63
CA ASP A 32 -43.42 15.63 -14.60
C ASP A 32 -42.40 14.58 -14.13
N LEU A 33 -42.03 13.65 -14.98
CA LEU A 33 -40.95 12.67 -14.67
C LEU A 33 -39.75 12.77 -15.63
N GLU A 34 -39.15 13.95 -15.68
CA GLU A 34 -37.78 14.10 -16.20
C GLU A 34 -36.96 15.03 -15.30
N ASP A 35 -36.69 14.61 -14.07
CA ASP A 35 -35.49 15.08 -13.41
C ASP A 35 -34.30 14.25 -13.98
N PRO A 36 -33.34 14.90 -14.62
CA PRO A 36 -32.14 14.18 -15.06
C PRO A 36 -31.42 13.68 -13.83
N ILE A 37 -31.27 12.36 -13.74
CA ILE A 37 -30.32 11.71 -12.85
C ILE A 37 -29.00 12.43 -13.11
N GLN A 38 -28.60 13.28 -12.18
CA GLN A 38 -27.22 13.73 -12.11
C GLN A 38 -26.40 12.46 -11.89
N GLU A 39 -25.81 11.96 -12.98
CA GLU A 39 -24.64 11.11 -12.88
C GLU A 39 -23.65 11.88 -12.03
N ASN A 40 -23.55 11.50 -10.76
CA ASN A 40 -22.39 11.80 -9.97
C ASN A 40 -21.23 11.16 -10.74
N ASN A 41 -20.57 11.96 -11.54
CA ASN A 41 -19.19 11.73 -11.93
C ASN A 41 -18.41 11.69 -10.61
N GLU A 42 -18.37 10.52 -9.97
CA GLU A 42 -17.24 10.16 -9.15
C GLU A 42 -16.04 10.30 -10.09
N GLU A 43 -15.37 11.44 -10.01
CA GLU A 43 -14.03 11.59 -10.54
C GLU A 43 -13.26 10.40 -9.99
N LYS A 44 -13.11 9.38 -10.85
CA LYS A 44 -12.07 8.40 -10.66
C LYS A 44 -10.80 9.24 -10.63
N ASP A 45 -10.20 9.34 -9.44
CA ASP A 45 -8.80 9.71 -9.29
C ASP A 45 -7.99 8.64 -10.05
N GLU A 46 -8.04 8.70 -11.38
CA GLU A 46 -7.08 8.04 -12.24
C GLU A 46 -5.76 8.73 -11.92
N ILE A 47 -4.89 7.97 -11.29
CA ILE A 47 -3.52 8.38 -11.07
C ILE A 47 -2.98 8.74 -12.43
N GLU A 48 -2.81 10.04 -12.66
CA GLU A 48 -1.94 10.53 -13.70
C GLU A 48 -0.49 10.12 -13.37
N VAL A 49 -0.22 8.82 -13.44
CA VAL A 49 1.13 8.38 -13.75
C VAL A 49 1.35 8.88 -15.16
N THR A 50 2.15 9.93 -15.25
CA THR A 50 2.40 10.72 -16.47
C THR A 50 2.28 9.87 -17.73
N GLN A 51 1.54 10.32 -18.71
CA GLN A 51 1.04 9.65 -19.92
C GLN A 51 2.07 8.87 -20.77
N ASN A 52 3.32 8.71 -20.29
CA ASN A 52 4.42 8.06 -21.00
C ASN A 52 5.15 6.98 -20.19
N LEU A 53 4.71 6.62 -18.97
CA LEU A 53 5.36 5.56 -18.21
C LEU A 53 4.82 4.21 -18.66
N ASN A 54 5.63 3.42 -19.38
CA ASN A 54 5.28 2.03 -19.69
C ASN A 54 5.51 1.15 -18.46
N PHE A 55 4.56 1.18 -17.52
CA PHE A 55 4.57 0.39 -16.31
C PHE A 55 3.41 -0.60 -16.31
N ASN A 56 3.74 -1.88 -16.30
CA ASN A 56 2.79 -2.95 -16.14
C ASN A 56 3.34 -3.96 -15.13
N PHE A 57 2.71 -4.05 -13.97
CA PHE A 57 3.07 -4.99 -12.92
C PHE A 57 2.26 -6.27 -13.06
N VAL A 58 2.96 -7.39 -13.14
CA VAL A 58 2.35 -8.72 -13.19
C VAL A 58 2.46 -9.36 -11.80
N PRO A 59 1.37 -9.35 -11.01
CA PRO A 59 1.35 -10.00 -9.69
C PRO A 59 1.73 -11.48 -9.80
N TYR A 60 2.34 -12.00 -8.73
CA TYR A 60 2.84 -13.37 -8.61
C TYR A 60 4.10 -13.71 -9.43
N ASN A 61 4.58 -12.80 -10.26
CA ASN A 61 5.71 -13.06 -11.13
C ASN A 61 6.84 -12.03 -11.03
N GLU A 62 6.54 -10.80 -10.63
CA GLU A 62 7.48 -9.69 -10.64
C GLU A 62 7.63 -9.08 -9.25
N SER A 63 8.79 -8.53 -8.97
CA SER A 63 9.07 -7.81 -7.72
C SER A 63 9.39 -6.35 -8.00
N ILE A 64 9.12 -5.50 -7.01
CA ILE A 64 9.28 -4.04 -7.08
C ILE A 64 10.17 -3.57 -5.94
N VAL A 65 11.03 -2.60 -6.22
CA VAL A 65 11.72 -1.80 -5.19
C VAL A 65 11.26 -0.35 -5.32
N ILE A 66 10.82 0.23 -4.21
CA ILE A 66 10.45 1.65 -4.12
C ILE A 66 11.39 2.30 -3.10
N THR A 67 12.13 3.31 -3.52
CA THR A 67 13.10 3.96 -2.63
C THR A 67 13.05 5.48 -2.72
N GLY A 68 13.48 6.15 -1.65
CA GLY A 68 13.50 7.61 -1.55
C GLY A 68 13.42 8.09 -0.11
N SER A 69 13.70 9.35 0.15
CA SER A 69 13.63 9.95 1.48
C SER A 69 12.19 9.99 2.04
N GLN A 70 12.06 10.26 3.33
CA GLN A 70 10.75 10.48 3.94
C GLN A 70 10.01 11.63 3.23
N GLY A 71 8.69 11.48 3.03
CA GLY A 71 7.85 12.49 2.36
C GLY A 71 8.02 12.59 0.85
N SER A 72 8.81 11.72 0.20
CA SER A 72 9.10 11.82 -1.24
C SER A 72 8.00 11.25 -2.16
N GLY A 73 6.97 10.57 -1.64
CA GLY A 73 5.89 9.96 -2.42
C GLY A 73 5.90 8.43 -2.46
N LYS A 74 6.89 7.75 -1.85
CA LYS A 74 7.00 6.27 -1.84
C LYS A 74 5.74 5.56 -1.38
N SER A 75 5.23 5.96 -0.21
CA SER A 75 4.06 5.32 0.40
C SER A 75 2.80 5.58 -0.41
N TYR A 76 2.69 6.75 -1.05
CA TYR A 76 1.60 7.05 -1.96
C TYR A 76 1.61 6.08 -3.16
N LEU A 77 2.75 5.94 -3.85
CA LEU A 77 2.88 4.98 -4.95
C LEU A 77 2.57 3.55 -4.50
N ALA A 78 3.12 3.13 -3.36
CA ALA A 78 2.91 1.77 -2.85
C ALA A 78 1.45 1.50 -2.47
N ASN A 79 0.77 2.49 -1.89
CA ASN A 79 -0.65 2.39 -1.56
C ASN A 79 -1.52 2.34 -2.81
N THR A 80 -1.19 3.11 -3.81
CA THR A 80 -1.80 3.06 -5.13
C THR A 80 -1.67 1.68 -5.78
N LEU A 81 -0.48 1.09 -5.73
CA LEU A 81 -0.27 -0.29 -6.21
C LEU A 81 -1.16 -1.26 -5.44
N LEU A 82 -1.22 -1.17 -4.10
CA LEU A 82 -2.08 -2.00 -3.27
C LEU A 82 -3.56 -1.90 -3.68
N GLN A 83 -4.05 -0.68 -3.89
CA GLN A 83 -5.44 -0.43 -4.29
C GLN A 83 -5.76 -1.06 -5.65
N ASN A 84 -4.82 -1.06 -6.59
CA ASN A 84 -4.99 -1.63 -7.93
C ASN A 84 -4.80 -3.17 -8.00
N LEU A 85 -4.41 -3.82 -6.91
CA LEU A 85 -4.33 -5.28 -6.85
C LEU A 85 -5.72 -5.88 -6.61
N HIS A 86 -6.40 -6.30 -7.67
CA HIS A 86 -7.71 -6.94 -7.61
C HIS A 86 -7.61 -8.46 -7.71
N GLY A 87 -8.35 -9.18 -6.86
CA GLY A 87 -8.36 -10.65 -6.90
C GLY A 87 -7.04 -11.32 -6.50
N VAL A 88 -6.15 -10.57 -5.85
CA VAL A 88 -4.80 -10.97 -5.48
C VAL A 88 -4.70 -11.08 -3.95
N ASN A 89 -4.06 -12.12 -3.46
CA ASN A 89 -3.71 -12.22 -2.05
C ASN A 89 -2.57 -11.26 -1.75
N VAL A 90 -2.75 -10.41 -0.74
CA VAL A 90 -1.74 -9.42 -0.35
C VAL A 90 -1.49 -9.48 1.15
N PHE A 91 -0.22 -9.53 1.54
CA PHE A 91 0.23 -9.39 2.91
C PHE A 91 1.12 -8.16 3.03
N VAL A 92 0.71 -7.19 3.84
CA VAL A 92 1.43 -5.93 4.05
C VAL A 92 2.03 -5.91 5.44
N TRP A 93 3.34 -5.72 5.51
CA TRP A 93 4.07 -5.36 6.71
C TRP A 93 4.18 -3.85 6.77
N ASP A 94 3.23 -3.19 7.43
CA ASP A 94 3.09 -1.73 7.46
C ASP A 94 3.80 -1.15 8.68
N PHE A 95 5.03 -0.71 8.47
CA PHE A 95 5.88 -0.20 9.55
C PHE A 95 5.43 1.19 10.04
N ASN A 96 4.94 2.04 9.15
CA ASN A 96 4.65 3.43 9.40
C ASN A 96 3.15 3.79 9.40
N HIS A 97 2.25 2.81 9.37
CA HIS A 97 0.79 3.02 9.25
C HIS A 97 0.43 3.84 7.98
N ALA A 98 1.12 3.54 6.89
CA ALA A 98 1.01 4.31 5.65
C ALA A 98 0.04 3.69 4.62
N PHE A 99 -0.47 2.49 4.89
CA PHE A 99 -1.31 1.76 3.95
C PHE A 99 -2.79 1.84 4.31
N HIS A 100 -3.60 2.17 3.31
CA HIS A 100 -5.05 2.28 3.42
C HIS A 100 -5.70 1.74 2.14
N ASP A 101 -6.52 0.72 2.28
CA ASP A 101 -7.37 0.22 1.20
C ASP A 101 -8.68 -0.29 1.81
N SER A 102 -9.81 0.26 1.39
CA SER A 102 -11.14 -0.11 1.92
C SER A 102 -11.52 -1.58 1.72
N ARG A 103 -10.79 -2.29 0.85
CA ARG A 103 -10.95 -3.73 0.57
C ARG A 103 -9.93 -4.59 1.30
N SER A 104 -9.16 -4.00 2.18
CA SER A 104 -8.16 -4.69 3.00
C SER A 104 -8.64 -4.84 4.44
N VAL A 105 -8.22 -5.91 5.07
CA VAL A 105 -8.43 -6.16 6.49
C VAL A 105 -7.23 -5.62 7.26
N LEU A 106 -7.49 -4.68 8.17
CA LEU A 106 -6.48 -4.22 9.11
C LEU A 106 -6.40 -5.19 10.28
N VAL A 107 -5.19 -5.62 10.61
CA VAL A 107 -4.92 -6.54 11.72
C VAL A 107 -3.76 -6.02 12.55
N ASN A 108 -3.85 -6.22 13.87
CA ASN A 108 -2.83 -5.73 14.82
C ASN A 108 -1.88 -6.86 15.27
N HIS A 109 -2.22 -8.10 14.99
CA HIS A 109 -1.42 -9.25 15.37
C HIS A 109 -1.19 -10.19 14.20
N LEU A 110 0.04 -10.69 14.07
CA LEU A 110 0.40 -11.61 13.01
C LEU A 110 -0.40 -12.93 13.09
N ASP A 111 -0.68 -13.42 14.28
CA ASP A 111 -1.47 -14.63 14.46
C ASP A 111 -2.91 -14.45 14.00
N GLU A 112 -3.51 -13.30 14.27
CA GLU A 112 -4.82 -12.91 13.75
C GLU A 112 -4.85 -12.92 12.20
N MET A 113 -3.86 -12.30 11.57
CA MET A 113 -3.73 -12.34 10.11
C MET A 113 -3.66 -13.78 9.58
N ILE A 114 -2.91 -14.63 10.26
CA ILE A 114 -2.75 -16.03 9.89
C ILE A 114 -4.07 -16.80 10.02
N GLU A 115 -4.79 -16.61 11.09
CA GLU A 115 -6.09 -17.23 11.35
C GLU A 115 -7.12 -16.79 10.31
N MET A 116 -7.28 -15.49 10.10
CA MET A 116 -8.21 -14.93 9.12
C MET A 116 -7.90 -15.41 7.71
N PHE A 117 -6.64 -15.40 7.28
CA PHE A 117 -6.30 -15.90 5.96
C PHE A 117 -6.54 -17.42 5.84
N ASN A 118 -6.31 -18.19 6.90
CA ASN A 118 -6.60 -19.63 6.88
C ASN A 118 -8.10 -19.93 6.80
N GLU A 119 -8.94 -19.03 7.31
CA GLU A 119 -10.39 -19.11 7.21
C GLU A 119 -10.89 -18.71 5.82
N TYR A 120 -10.56 -17.49 5.38
CA TYR A 120 -11.09 -16.91 4.14
C TYR A 120 -10.38 -17.40 2.87
N LYS A 121 -9.13 -17.87 2.97
CA LYS A 121 -8.25 -18.35 1.88
C LYS A 121 -7.91 -17.31 0.82
N GLN A 122 -8.48 -16.12 0.90
CA GLN A 122 -8.26 -15.02 0.00
C GLN A 122 -8.40 -13.68 0.74
N GLY A 123 -7.64 -12.67 0.34
CA GLY A 123 -7.80 -11.32 0.85
C GLY A 123 -6.52 -10.50 0.83
N LYS A 124 -6.70 -9.25 1.21
CA LYS A 124 -5.62 -8.30 1.47
C LYS A 124 -5.57 -8.03 2.97
N PHE A 125 -4.42 -8.19 3.57
CA PHE A 125 -4.21 -8.01 5.02
C PHE A 125 -3.09 -7.02 5.26
N ILE A 126 -3.40 -5.97 6.01
CA ILE A 126 -2.45 -4.93 6.41
C ILE A 126 -2.17 -5.11 7.90
N LEU A 127 -0.96 -5.50 8.23
CA LEU A 127 -0.52 -5.68 9.59
C LEU A 127 0.04 -4.36 10.13
N GLN A 128 -0.66 -3.77 11.11
CA GLN A 128 -0.34 -2.51 11.79
C GLN A 128 -0.31 -2.72 13.31
N ASP A 129 0.23 -1.74 14.05
CA ASP A 129 0.24 -1.73 15.54
C ASP A 129 0.79 -2.99 16.22
N PHE A 130 1.59 -3.74 15.52
CA PHE A 130 2.17 -4.99 15.98
C PHE A 130 3.56 -4.78 16.58
N ASP A 131 4.05 -5.82 17.23
CA ASP A 131 5.43 -5.87 17.68
C ASP A 131 6.38 -5.96 16.45
N LYS A 132 7.10 -4.86 16.19
CA LYS A 132 7.99 -4.69 15.03
C LYS A 132 9.35 -5.39 15.20
N GLU A 133 9.46 -6.34 16.11
CA GLU A 133 10.69 -7.09 16.33
C GLU A 133 11.02 -8.06 15.20
N GLU A 134 12.29 -8.34 15.06
CA GLU A 134 12.79 -9.26 14.03
C GLU A 134 12.17 -10.67 14.08
N PRO A 135 11.90 -11.29 15.23
CA PRO A 135 11.26 -12.60 15.26
C PRO A 135 9.86 -12.61 14.59
N GLN A 136 9.08 -11.55 14.78
CA GLN A 136 7.77 -11.41 14.14
C GLN A 136 7.91 -11.21 12.63
N PHE A 137 8.89 -10.41 12.20
CA PHE A 137 9.19 -10.23 10.77
C PHE A 137 9.62 -11.56 10.11
N ARG A 138 10.46 -12.34 10.78
CA ARG A 138 10.81 -13.68 10.29
C ARG A 138 9.61 -14.61 10.15
N LYS A 139 8.72 -14.61 11.15
CA LYS A 139 7.47 -15.39 11.13
C LYS A 139 6.56 -14.96 9.99
N PHE A 140 6.40 -13.66 9.76
CA PHE A 140 5.65 -13.08 8.64
C PHE A 140 6.21 -13.54 7.29
N CYS A 141 7.52 -13.36 7.05
CA CYS A 141 8.16 -13.78 5.81
C CYS A 141 8.02 -15.30 5.57
N LYS A 142 8.22 -16.10 6.61
CA LYS A 142 8.07 -17.57 6.55
C LYS A 142 6.63 -17.96 6.21
N TYR A 143 5.66 -17.29 6.82
CA TYR A 143 4.25 -17.54 6.55
C TYR A 143 3.89 -17.22 5.10
N ALA A 144 4.21 -16.02 4.62
CA ALA A 144 3.98 -15.61 3.24
C ALA A 144 4.63 -16.59 2.24
N PHE A 145 5.87 -17.00 2.50
CA PHE A 145 6.57 -18.00 1.67
C PHE A 145 5.85 -19.35 1.66
N SER A 146 5.32 -19.80 2.79
CA SER A 146 4.60 -21.07 2.89
C SER A 146 3.31 -21.08 2.09
N LYS A 147 2.63 -19.93 1.99
CA LYS A 147 1.35 -19.80 1.26
C LYS A 147 1.54 -19.76 -0.25
N GLY A 148 2.51 -19.01 -0.74
CA GLY A 148 2.66 -18.78 -2.18
C GLY A 148 1.47 -17.99 -2.77
N ASN A 149 1.49 -17.76 -4.08
CA ASN A 149 0.44 -17.05 -4.81
C ASN A 149 -0.04 -15.79 -4.08
N CYS A 150 0.90 -14.90 -3.74
CA CYS A 150 0.63 -13.66 -3.02
C CYS A 150 1.59 -12.54 -3.42
N VAL A 151 1.16 -11.32 -3.16
CA VAL A 151 2.03 -10.14 -3.15
C VAL A 151 2.36 -9.81 -1.71
N VAL A 152 3.64 -9.61 -1.41
CA VAL A 152 4.14 -9.25 -0.08
C VAL A 152 4.67 -7.83 -0.16
N ILE A 153 4.08 -6.90 0.58
CA ILE A 153 4.53 -5.52 0.66
C ILE A 153 5.24 -5.33 1.99
N ILE A 154 6.47 -4.84 1.95
CA ILE A 154 7.31 -4.65 3.14
C ILE A 154 7.75 -3.19 3.21
N ASP A 155 7.13 -2.46 4.14
CA ASP A 155 7.52 -1.09 4.44
C ASP A 155 8.80 -1.06 5.30
N GLU A 156 9.66 -0.08 5.01
CA GLU A 156 10.95 0.14 5.68
C GLU A 156 11.81 -1.14 5.80
N ALA A 157 11.91 -1.88 4.69
CA ALA A 157 12.62 -3.17 4.64
C ALA A 157 14.05 -3.10 5.20
N HIS A 158 14.73 -1.95 5.11
CA HIS A 158 16.08 -1.74 5.61
C HIS A 158 16.21 -1.84 7.15
N ASN A 159 15.11 -1.78 7.90
CA ASN A 159 15.11 -2.01 9.34
C ASN A 159 15.39 -3.47 9.70
N TYR A 160 15.08 -4.38 8.80
CA TYR A 160 15.19 -5.84 9.03
C TYR A 160 16.32 -6.46 8.24
N VAL A 161 16.60 -5.95 7.04
CA VAL A 161 17.59 -6.53 6.15
C VAL A 161 18.57 -5.49 5.62
N THR A 162 19.84 -5.77 5.83
CA THR A 162 20.95 -4.94 5.33
C THR A 162 21.98 -5.81 4.65
N LYS A 163 22.97 -5.19 3.98
CA LYS A 163 24.12 -5.91 3.41
C LYS A 163 24.89 -6.75 4.42
N GLN A 164 24.89 -6.31 5.70
CA GLN A 164 25.56 -6.99 6.81
C GLN A 164 24.66 -8.02 7.50
N LYS A 165 23.34 -7.84 7.40
CA LYS A 165 22.36 -8.70 8.07
C LYS A 165 21.28 -9.13 7.07
N ILE A 166 21.47 -10.30 6.49
CA ILE A 166 20.51 -10.87 5.54
C ILE A 166 19.69 -11.93 6.26
N LEU A 167 18.40 -11.64 6.50
CA LEU A 167 17.49 -12.61 7.10
C LEU A 167 17.14 -13.69 6.09
N LYS A 168 17.32 -14.95 6.49
CA LYS A 168 17.07 -16.12 5.62
C LYS A 168 15.68 -16.12 5.04
N GLU A 169 14.67 -15.81 5.85
CA GLU A 169 13.25 -15.88 5.49
C GLU A 169 12.89 -14.82 4.46
N TYR A 170 13.37 -13.58 4.63
CA TYR A 170 13.21 -12.53 3.63
C TYR A 170 13.99 -12.85 2.34
N ASN A 171 15.24 -13.30 2.49
CA ASN A 171 16.05 -13.68 1.35
C ASN A 171 15.41 -14.81 0.53
N GLN A 172 14.70 -15.72 1.19
CA GLN A 172 13.94 -16.79 0.55
C GLN A 172 12.75 -16.25 -0.26
N LEU A 173 12.05 -15.22 0.23
CA LEU A 173 11.01 -14.53 -0.55
C LEU A 173 11.58 -13.94 -1.83
N ILE A 174 12.73 -13.26 -1.74
CA ILE A 174 13.35 -12.57 -2.87
C ILE A 174 13.92 -13.56 -3.91
N LEU A 175 14.66 -14.59 -3.47
CA LEU A 175 15.41 -15.48 -4.37
C LEU A 175 14.57 -16.67 -4.87
N SER A 176 13.62 -17.13 -4.06
CA SER A 176 12.87 -18.37 -4.30
C SER A 176 11.36 -18.18 -4.33
N GLY A 177 10.88 -16.95 -4.24
CA GLY A 177 9.46 -16.65 -4.21
C GLY A 177 8.80 -16.77 -5.57
N ARG A 178 9.45 -16.33 -6.65
CA ARG A 178 8.88 -16.32 -8.01
C ARG A 178 8.31 -17.67 -8.47
N PRO A 179 9.01 -18.81 -8.33
CA PRO A 179 8.45 -20.12 -8.70
C PRO A 179 7.24 -20.54 -7.85
N ARG A 180 7.01 -19.87 -6.73
CA ARG A 180 5.86 -20.09 -5.85
C ARG A 180 4.74 -19.08 -6.06
N GLY A 181 4.83 -18.25 -7.10
CA GLY A 181 3.88 -17.18 -7.37
C GLY A 181 3.94 -16.05 -6.34
N ILE A 182 5.12 -15.73 -5.81
CA ILE A 182 5.28 -14.64 -4.84
C ILE A 182 5.96 -13.46 -5.50
N SER A 183 5.31 -12.30 -5.45
CA SER A 183 5.88 -11.00 -5.75
C SER A 183 6.21 -10.26 -4.47
N VAL A 184 7.35 -9.57 -4.43
CA VAL A 184 7.75 -8.77 -3.27
C VAL A 184 7.88 -7.31 -3.67
N ILE A 185 7.19 -6.42 -2.95
CA ILE A 185 7.33 -4.96 -3.04
C ILE A 185 8.10 -4.51 -1.81
N SER A 186 9.37 -4.15 -2.00
CA SER A 186 10.26 -3.70 -0.92
C SER A 186 10.39 -2.19 -0.94
N ILE A 187 10.04 -1.54 0.16
CA ILE A 187 10.09 -0.10 0.31
C ILE A 187 11.23 0.26 1.27
N SER A 188 12.02 1.26 0.93
CA SER A 188 13.17 1.66 1.76
C SER A 188 13.53 3.13 1.59
N THR A 189 13.85 3.79 2.70
CA THR A 189 14.47 5.13 2.68
C THR A 189 15.98 5.09 2.45
N ARG A 190 16.60 3.91 2.52
CA ARG A 190 18.05 3.71 2.49
C ARG A 190 18.47 2.61 1.50
N PRO A 191 18.37 2.85 0.17
CA PRO A 191 18.68 1.84 -0.84
C PRO A 191 20.10 1.28 -0.74
N ALA A 192 21.09 2.10 -0.38
CA ALA A 192 22.47 1.66 -0.25
C ALA A 192 22.70 0.63 0.86
N THR A 193 21.79 0.53 1.84
CA THR A 193 21.89 -0.46 2.92
C THR A 193 21.25 -1.79 2.57
N LEU A 194 20.31 -1.82 1.60
CA LEU A 194 19.67 -3.07 1.18
C LEU A 194 20.68 -4.05 0.57
N PRO A 195 20.46 -5.35 0.76
CA PRO A 195 21.23 -6.37 0.05
C PRO A 195 21.12 -6.21 -1.47
N ASN A 196 22.18 -6.41 -2.21
CA ASN A 196 22.20 -6.21 -3.66
C ASN A 196 21.16 -7.09 -4.38
N ASN A 197 20.92 -8.31 -3.88
CA ASN A 197 19.94 -9.22 -4.47
C ASN A 197 18.49 -8.69 -4.42
N VAL A 198 18.17 -7.74 -3.56
CA VAL A 198 16.84 -7.11 -3.55
C VAL A 198 16.63 -6.31 -4.83
N LEU A 199 17.63 -5.53 -5.26
CA LEU A 199 17.54 -4.76 -6.51
C LEU A 199 17.73 -5.65 -7.74
N THR A 200 18.66 -6.63 -7.70
CA THR A 200 18.90 -7.52 -8.85
C THR A 200 17.72 -8.42 -9.19
N ASN A 201 16.89 -8.75 -8.23
CA ASN A 201 15.67 -9.54 -8.45
C ASN A 201 14.39 -8.70 -8.66
N ALA A 202 14.49 -7.37 -8.50
CA ALA A 202 13.37 -6.50 -8.78
C ALA A 202 13.27 -6.23 -10.28
N LYS A 203 12.11 -6.52 -10.86
CA LYS A 203 11.79 -6.13 -12.23
C LYS A 203 11.65 -4.62 -12.36
N HIS A 204 11.03 -4.00 -11.36
CA HIS A 204 10.70 -2.58 -11.35
C HIS A 204 11.38 -1.89 -10.18
N VAL A 205 12.06 -0.78 -10.46
CA VAL A 205 12.71 0.06 -9.45
C VAL A 205 12.23 1.50 -9.61
N PHE A 206 11.64 2.03 -8.54
CA PHE A 206 11.22 3.42 -8.43
C PHE A 206 12.11 4.14 -7.44
N ALA A 207 12.79 5.16 -7.89
CA ALA A 207 13.70 5.97 -7.08
C ALA A 207 13.20 7.42 -6.99
N PHE A 208 12.66 7.77 -5.85
CA PHE A 208 12.25 9.13 -5.48
C PHE A 208 13.43 9.93 -4.94
N ARG A 209 13.20 11.22 -4.62
CA ARG A 209 14.18 12.11 -4.02
C ARG A 209 14.91 11.47 -2.86
N LEU A 210 16.22 11.63 -2.81
CA LEU A 210 17.13 11.10 -1.80
C LEU A 210 17.86 12.24 -1.07
N ASN A 211 18.20 12.01 0.20
CA ASN A 211 18.91 12.99 1.02
C ASN A 211 20.38 12.69 1.21
N ILE A 212 20.81 11.48 0.85
CA ILE A 212 22.14 10.97 1.15
C ILE A 212 22.85 10.56 -0.14
N GLU A 213 24.00 11.14 -0.39
CA GLU A 213 24.78 10.92 -1.61
C GLU A 213 25.20 9.46 -1.80
N SER A 214 25.49 8.71 -0.72
CA SER A 214 25.84 7.30 -0.82
C SER A 214 24.71 6.44 -1.38
N ASP A 215 23.45 6.82 -1.14
CA ASP A 215 22.29 6.14 -1.69
C ASP A 215 22.17 6.40 -3.20
N VAL A 216 22.48 7.63 -3.65
CA VAL A 216 22.51 7.98 -5.07
C VAL A 216 23.66 7.27 -5.80
N LYS A 217 24.86 7.28 -5.23
CA LYS A 217 26.03 6.54 -5.77
C LYS A 217 25.73 5.05 -5.93
N PHE A 218 25.00 4.48 -5.00
CA PHE A 218 24.57 3.08 -5.09
C PHE A 218 23.59 2.88 -6.26
N LEU A 219 22.58 3.74 -6.40
CA LEU A 219 21.60 3.64 -7.50
C LEU A 219 22.20 3.96 -8.86
N GLU A 220 23.24 4.82 -8.94
CA GLU A 220 23.91 5.16 -10.18
C GLU A 220 24.39 3.93 -10.95
N SER A 221 24.89 2.92 -10.22
CA SER A 221 25.35 1.67 -10.83
C SER A 221 24.22 0.83 -11.45
N TRP A 222 22.98 1.12 -11.08
CA TRP A 222 21.78 0.41 -11.53
C TRP A 222 20.94 1.19 -12.53
N MET A 223 20.85 2.51 -12.37
CA MET A 223 19.89 3.36 -13.05
C MET A 223 20.54 4.44 -13.94
N GLY A 224 21.87 4.52 -13.93
CA GLY A 224 22.62 5.54 -14.69
C GLY A 224 22.85 6.82 -13.90
N SER A 225 23.61 7.76 -14.52
CA SER A 225 24.04 9.02 -13.89
C SER A 225 22.89 10.00 -13.61
N GLU A 226 21.77 9.85 -14.31
CA GLU A 226 20.59 10.71 -14.20
C GLU A 226 20.00 10.69 -12.78
N VAL A 227 20.22 9.63 -12.02
CA VAL A 227 19.75 9.52 -10.61
C VAL A 227 20.37 10.60 -9.71
N TRP A 228 21.44 11.28 -10.15
CA TRP A 228 21.98 12.43 -9.41
C TRP A 228 21.01 13.60 -9.30
N GLN A 229 19.99 13.65 -10.15
CA GLN A 229 18.91 14.61 -10.03
C GLN A 229 18.02 14.38 -8.79
N LEU A 230 18.08 13.16 -8.20
CA LEU A 230 17.32 12.80 -6.99
C LEU A 230 17.82 13.47 -5.72
N VAL A 231 19.02 14.06 -5.73
CA VAL A 231 19.58 14.72 -4.57
C VAL A 231 19.80 16.21 -4.84
N ALA A 232 19.61 17.05 -3.82
CA ALA A 232 19.76 18.50 -3.94
C ALA A 232 21.16 18.88 -4.41
N LYS A 233 21.26 19.88 -5.30
CA LYS A 233 22.53 20.31 -5.92
C LYS A 233 23.64 20.60 -4.92
N ASN A 234 23.30 21.28 -3.80
CA ASN A 234 24.25 21.62 -2.74
C ASN A 234 24.76 20.42 -1.92
N LYS A 235 24.19 19.23 -2.14
CA LYS A 235 24.58 17.99 -1.50
C LYS A 235 25.31 17.02 -2.44
N ARG A 236 25.55 17.42 -3.70
CA ARG A 236 26.20 16.56 -4.70
C ARG A 236 27.69 16.82 -4.74
N SER A 237 28.49 15.75 -4.76
CA SER A 237 29.94 15.84 -5.03
C SER A 237 30.26 15.91 -6.52
N LYS A 238 29.35 15.49 -7.39
CA LYS A 238 29.47 15.53 -8.86
C LYS A 238 28.12 15.80 -9.52
N HIS A 239 28.10 16.08 -10.82
CA HIS A 239 26.88 16.37 -11.59
C HIS A 239 26.08 17.57 -11.04
N GLN A 240 26.78 18.61 -10.58
CA GLN A 240 26.14 19.81 -10.03
C GLN A 240 25.38 20.64 -11.07
N ASP A 241 25.68 20.46 -12.34
CA ASP A 241 25.02 21.07 -13.50
C ASP A 241 23.64 20.47 -13.79
N MET A 242 23.39 19.21 -13.39
CA MET A 242 22.11 18.57 -13.63
C MET A 242 20.97 19.26 -12.86
N PRO A 243 19.75 19.35 -13.43
CA PRO A 243 18.58 19.85 -12.72
C PRO A 243 18.23 18.96 -11.52
N GLU A 244 17.51 19.48 -10.55
CA GLU A 244 16.87 18.66 -9.51
C GLU A 244 15.55 18.11 -10.06
N ILE A 245 15.21 16.87 -9.63
CA ILE A 245 13.91 16.31 -9.97
C ILE A 245 12.79 17.08 -9.24
N PRO A 246 11.64 17.33 -9.86
CA PRO A 246 10.49 17.93 -9.18
C PRO A 246 10.05 17.12 -7.96
N GLU A 247 9.34 17.76 -7.03
CA GLU A 247 8.76 17.07 -5.88
C GLU A 247 7.78 15.98 -6.33
N HIS A 248 7.75 14.88 -5.58
CA HIS A 248 6.93 13.69 -5.85
C HIS A 248 7.19 13.03 -7.22
N SER A 249 8.28 13.42 -7.89
CA SER A 249 8.74 12.72 -9.10
C SER A 249 9.72 11.62 -8.74
N PHE A 250 9.86 10.65 -9.63
CA PHE A 250 10.72 9.51 -9.46
C PHE A 250 11.41 9.13 -10.77
N PHE A 251 12.58 8.49 -10.67
CA PHE A 251 13.15 7.71 -11.75
C PHE A 251 12.60 6.30 -11.68
N TYR A 252 12.15 5.81 -12.82
CA TYR A 252 11.67 4.42 -12.96
C TYR A 252 12.62 3.66 -13.89
N ARG A 253 12.93 2.44 -13.51
CA ARG A 253 13.63 1.47 -14.34
C ARG A 253 12.90 0.15 -14.35
N ASN A 254 12.66 -0.39 -15.55
CA ASN A 254 12.34 -1.78 -15.78
C ASN A 254 13.65 -2.54 -16.04
N HIS A 255 13.84 -3.69 -15.41
CA HIS A 255 15.06 -4.48 -15.54
C HIS A 255 15.37 -4.89 -16.99
N ASP A 256 14.33 -5.11 -17.80
CA ASP A 256 14.44 -5.51 -19.21
C ASP A 256 14.70 -4.31 -20.15
N GLU A 257 14.56 -3.09 -19.65
CA GLU A 257 14.73 -1.84 -20.40
C GLU A 257 15.90 -1.05 -19.82
N SER A 258 16.85 -0.68 -20.67
CA SER A 258 18.10 -0.02 -20.25
C SER A 258 17.94 1.45 -19.84
N ILE A 259 16.75 2.04 -19.93
CA ILE A 259 16.53 3.49 -19.80
C ILE A 259 15.66 3.80 -18.59
N GLY A 260 16.18 4.67 -17.70
CA GLY A 260 15.38 5.28 -16.64
C GLY A 260 14.38 6.28 -17.22
N GLN A 261 13.12 6.18 -16.81
CA GLN A 261 12.04 7.11 -17.16
C GLN A 261 11.73 7.98 -15.96
N ILE A 262 11.34 9.24 -16.18
CA ILE A 262 10.87 10.13 -15.11
C ILE A 262 9.36 10.06 -15.07
N GLY A 263 8.82 9.75 -13.89
CA GLY A 263 7.41 9.77 -13.59
C GLY A 263 7.10 10.71 -12.42
N LYS A 264 5.81 10.94 -12.17
CA LYS A 264 5.30 11.73 -11.05
C LYS A 264 4.10 11.03 -10.44
N VAL A 265 3.95 11.08 -9.12
CA VAL A 265 2.78 10.64 -8.37
C VAL A 265 1.98 11.82 -7.87
#